data_41ea3e523d388bea5c82d1fad3380130
#
_entry.id   41ea3e523d388bea5c82d1fad3380130
#
_cell.length_a   1.000
_cell.length_b   1.000
_cell.length_c   1.000
_cell.angle_alpha   90.00
_cell.angle_beta   90.00
_cell.angle_gamma   90.00
#
_symmetry.space_group_name_H-M   'P 1'
#
loop_
_entity.id
_entity.type
_entity.pdbx_description
1 polymer ?
#
loop_
_entity_poly.entity_id
_entity_poly.type
_entity_poly.pdbx_seq_one_letter_code
_entity_poly.pdbx_strand_id
1 'polypeptide(L)'
;MVAGLLEQLPPLSSKGEGTHFSAEQLNIPGGMACQVSSLRGEILARSHNHPDEKLEAERMGFHDQMIDGVRWRSFTLARGDLRITTADRQVEREALNMSVLLAASVPVGVALLGCLWLLWLGIGQGLAPLNRMRDALMRRSADSLEPLQIQPLPSELRPLLETQNQLFQRIGKTLERERRLTGDAAHELRSPLTAIKTHLQVARMTDGAARDQSLARAEEGADRLHRTLEQLLLLARVEGSLSFEDGVQCSAEQVAKTAIQDAASGARQRVRLHIDERVSAAPLEMPSVLAIAALRNLLDNALRHTPSDAPVELNLEALGNRVRFQVRDHGSGIPADDVQHLTQRFWRNGQSTGCGLGLAIVQAIVQRCGCVLHFDSRPDGLRVELTMPLQSA
;
A
#
# COMPACT_ATOMS: atom_id res chain seq x y z
N MET A 1 55.23 32.45 -37.55
CA MET A 1 54.79 33.68 -38.26
C MET A 1 55.94 34.69 -38.40
N VAL A 2 56.60 35.13 -37.30
CA VAL A 2 57.71 36.15 -37.33
C VAL A 2 58.92 35.62 -38.13
N ALA A 3 59.23 34.32 -38.14
CA ALA A 3 60.32 33.71 -38.91
C ALA A 3 60.02 33.72 -40.43
N GLY A 4 58.77 33.63 -40.89
CA GLY A 4 58.40 33.71 -42.33
C GLY A 4 58.47 35.12 -42.90
N LEU A 5 58.26 36.15 -42.05
CA LEU A 5 58.41 37.54 -42.41
C LEU A 5 59.83 37.93 -42.78
N LEU A 6 60.82 37.24 -42.22
CA LEU A 6 62.25 37.45 -42.44
C LEU A 6 62.72 36.96 -43.84
N GLU A 7 62.04 36.03 -44.47
CA GLU A 7 62.35 35.51 -45.82
C GLU A 7 61.80 36.40 -46.94
N GLN A 8 60.83 37.25 -46.62
CA GLN A 8 60.18 38.14 -47.61
C GLN A 8 60.69 39.56 -47.65
N LEU A 9 61.68 39.91 -46.78
CA LEU A 9 62.28 41.25 -46.79
C LEU A 9 63.23 41.40 -48.00
N PRO A 10 63.00 42.35 -48.93
CA PRO A 10 63.92 42.68 -49.99
C PRO A 10 65.30 43.12 -49.43
N PRO A 11 66.40 42.95 -50.16
CA PRO A 11 67.72 43.38 -49.71
C PRO A 11 67.73 44.92 -49.49
N LEU A 12 67.96 45.31 -48.22
CA LEU A 12 67.98 46.68 -47.81
C LEU A 12 69.16 47.40 -48.44
N SER A 13 68.91 48.34 -49.33
CA SER A 13 69.94 49.24 -49.88
C SER A 13 70.33 50.27 -48.84
N SER A 14 71.62 50.49 -48.70
CA SER A 14 72.29 51.30 -47.65
C SER A 14 72.18 52.84 -47.82
N LYS A 15 70.99 53.39 -48.07
CA LYS A 15 70.80 54.83 -48.03
C LYS A 15 69.56 55.20 -47.21
N GLY A 16 69.80 55.94 -46.16
CA GLY A 16 68.89 56.39 -45.14
C GLY A 16 67.72 57.25 -45.64
N GLU A 17 66.62 56.67 -45.88
CA GLU A 17 65.28 57.26 -45.79
C GLU A 17 64.34 56.15 -45.32
N GLY A 18 63.68 56.40 -44.18
CA GLY A 18 62.78 55.39 -43.58
C GLY A 18 61.68 55.00 -44.57
N THR A 19 61.84 53.86 -45.22
CA THR A 19 60.82 53.31 -46.13
C THR A 19 59.68 52.79 -45.29
N HIS A 20 58.50 53.43 -45.39
CA HIS A 20 57.25 52.95 -44.86
C HIS A 20 56.74 51.80 -45.75
N PHE A 21 56.79 50.61 -45.25
CA PHE A 21 56.16 49.47 -45.94
C PHE A 21 54.68 49.43 -45.53
N SER A 22 53.77 49.22 -46.49
CA SER A 22 52.36 48.99 -46.20
C SER A 22 52.16 47.58 -45.61
N ALA A 23 51.19 47.40 -44.70
CA ALA A 23 50.87 46.13 -44.07
C ALA A 23 50.57 45.05 -45.13
N GLU A 24 50.00 45.42 -46.28
CA GLU A 24 49.71 44.54 -47.39
C GLU A 24 50.97 43.98 -48.08
N GLN A 25 52.04 44.78 -48.12
CA GLN A 25 53.29 44.32 -48.74
C GLN A 25 54.07 43.32 -47.88
N LEU A 26 53.82 43.30 -46.58
CA LEU A 26 54.45 42.41 -45.65
C LEU A 26 53.52 41.25 -45.19
N ASN A 27 52.31 41.14 -45.79
CA ASN A 27 51.29 40.13 -45.43
C ASN A 27 51.03 40.02 -43.92
N ILE A 28 51.01 41.20 -43.22
CA ILE A 28 50.77 41.31 -41.80
C ILE A 28 49.26 41.33 -41.56
N PRO A 29 48.73 40.46 -40.69
CA PRO A 29 47.31 40.52 -40.34
C PRO A 29 46.86 41.90 -39.86
N GLY A 30 45.74 42.38 -40.29
CA GLY A 30 45.17 43.66 -39.86
C GLY A 30 45.10 43.74 -38.32
N GLY A 31 45.58 44.88 -37.78
CA GLY A 31 45.60 45.12 -36.34
C GLY A 31 46.97 44.90 -35.63
N MET A 32 47.94 44.20 -36.28
CA MET A 32 49.27 44.04 -35.75
C MET A 32 50.21 45.18 -36.19
N ALA A 33 50.99 45.73 -35.27
CA ALA A 33 52.06 46.61 -35.54
C ALA A 33 53.37 45.84 -35.70
N CYS A 34 54.19 46.22 -36.66
CA CYS A 34 55.52 45.66 -36.87
C CYS A 34 56.58 46.78 -37.01
N GLN A 35 57.72 46.59 -36.36
CA GLN A 35 58.85 47.47 -36.41
C GLN A 35 60.11 46.65 -36.72
N VAL A 36 60.88 47.10 -37.68
CA VAL A 36 62.23 46.56 -37.97
C VAL A 36 63.23 47.63 -37.53
N SER A 37 64.15 47.26 -36.68
CA SER A 37 65.20 48.17 -36.16
C SER A 37 66.59 47.54 -36.26
N SER A 38 67.63 48.38 -36.37
CA SER A 38 69.02 47.98 -36.24
C SER A 38 69.37 47.67 -34.78
N LEU A 39 70.42 46.93 -34.51
CA LEU A 39 70.97 46.73 -33.16
C LEU A 39 71.38 48.09 -32.47
N ARG A 40 71.60 49.12 -33.24
CA ARG A 40 71.91 50.49 -32.76
C ARG A 40 70.61 51.26 -32.39
N GLY A 41 69.42 50.69 -32.55
CA GLY A 41 68.15 51.34 -32.24
C GLY A 41 67.56 52.25 -33.33
N GLU A 42 68.18 52.25 -34.51
CA GLU A 42 67.63 52.99 -35.68
C GLU A 42 66.46 52.20 -36.28
N ILE A 43 65.34 52.82 -36.52
CA ILE A 43 64.16 52.22 -37.14
C ILE A 43 64.34 52.19 -38.64
N LEU A 44 64.37 50.99 -39.20
CA LEU A 44 64.54 50.81 -40.63
C LEU A 44 63.26 50.72 -41.40
N ALA A 45 62.21 50.14 -40.77
CA ALA A 45 60.86 50.04 -41.36
C ALA A 45 59.80 49.97 -40.24
N ARG A 46 58.60 50.46 -40.52
CA ARG A 46 57.40 50.35 -39.67
C ARG A 46 56.17 49.99 -40.53
N SER A 47 55.25 49.25 -39.91
CA SER A 47 53.91 49.01 -40.51
C SER A 47 53.02 50.21 -40.35
N HIS A 48 51.96 50.30 -41.14
CA HIS A 48 50.98 51.45 -41.06
C HIS A 48 50.26 51.52 -39.71
N ASN A 49 50.07 50.41 -39.00
CA ASN A 49 49.42 50.37 -37.70
C ASN A 49 50.40 50.53 -36.51
N HIS A 50 51.64 50.99 -36.77
CA HIS A 50 52.60 51.25 -35.75
C HIS A 50 52.20 52.45 -34.90
N PRO A 51 52.24 52.37 -33.55
CA PRO A 51 52.01 53.57 -32.71
C PRO A 51 53.10 54.63 -32.98
N ASP A 52 52.76 55.89 -32.75
CA ASP A 52 53.68 57.00 -33.01
C ASP A 52 54.94 56.90 -32.08
N GLU A 53 54.78 56.38 -30.88
CA GLU A 53 55.87 56.05 -29.98
C GLU A 53 56.61 54.77 -30.42
N LYS A 54 57.95 54.78 -30.15
CA LYS A 54 58.78 53.63 -30.50
C LYS A 54 58.41 52.38 -29.65
N LEU A 55 58.18 51.26 -30.35
CA LEU A 55 58.09 49.96 -29.67
C LEU A 55 59.44 49.65 -29.04
N GLU A 56 59.44 49.35 -27.71
CA GLU A 56 60.65 48.94 -27.01
C GLU A 56 61.18 47.62 -27.64
N ALA A 57 62.32 47.71 -28.30
CA ALA A 57 62.93 46.56 -28.98
C ALA A 57 64.17 46.03 -28.19
N GLU A 58 64.41 46.55 -27.01
CA GLU A 58 65.64 46.26 -26.27
C GLU A 58 65.66 44.82 -25.69
N ARG A 59 64.49 44.26 -25.36
CA ARG A 59 64.41 42.92 -24.79
C ARG A 59 63.88 41.89 -25.79
N MET A 60 64.54 40.73 -25.89
CA MET A 60 64.07 39.63 -26.70
C MET A 60 62.89 38.88 -25.99
N GLY A 61 61.93 38.39 -26.80
CA GLY A 61 60.81 37.62 -26.31
C GLY A 61 59.54 38.47 -26.16
N PHE A 62 58.59 37.93 -25.36
CA PHE A 62 57.31 38.66 -25.11
C PHE A 62 57.49 39.68 -23.99
N HIS A 63 56.94 40.86 -24.22
CA HIS A 63 56.84 41.88 -23.23
C HIS A 63 55.57 42.77 -23.46
N ASP A 64 55.00 43.20 -22.35
CA ASP A 64 53.85 44.10 -22.39
C ASP A 64 54.30 45.51 -22.15
N GLN A 65 53.80 46.44 -22.98
CA GLN A 65 54.11 47.87 -22.89
C GLN A 65 52.85 48.70 -23.03
N MET A 66 52.82 49.88 -22.38
CA MET A 66 51.70 50.81 -22.45
C MET A 66 52.11 51.96 -23.38
N ILE A 67 51.40 52.13 -24.49
CA ILE A 67 51.63 53.21 -25.46
C ILE A 67 50.32 53.92 -25.69
N ASP A 68 50.29 55.25 -25.52
CA ASP A 68 49.10 56.07 -25.64
C ASP A 68 47.89 55.58 -24.86
N GLY A 69 48.12 55.01 -23.64
CA GLY A 69 47.04 54.44 -22.79
C GLY A 69 46.51 53.10 -23.26
N VAL A 70 47.07 52.54 -24.33
CA VAL A 70 46.70 51.21 -24.83
C VAL A 70 47.80 50.19 -24.46
N ARG A 71 47.35 49.03 -23.96
CA ARG A 71 48.27 47.94 -23.63
C ARG A 71 48.57 47.14 -24.91
N TRP A 72 49.85 47.11 -25.25
CA TRP A 72 50.37 46.40 -26.39
C TRP A 72 51.20 45.18 -25.88
N ARG A 73 50.99 44.03 -26.42
CA ARG A 73 51.83 42.89 -26.24
C ARG A 73 52.73 42.68 -27.41
N SER A 74 54.02 42.88 -27.20
CA SER A 74 55.05 42.81 -28.24
C SER A 74 55.88 41.58 -28.11
N PHE A 75 56.39 41.10 -29.26
CA PHE A 75 57.34 40.01 -29.35
C PHE A 75 58.52 40.49 -30.21
N THR A 76 59.71 40.43 -29.65
CA THR A 76 60.93 40.89 -30.33
C THR A 76 61.84 39.72 -30.63
N LEU A 77 62.27 39.57 -31.89
CA LEU A 77 63.23 38.57 -32.34
C LEU A 77 64.39 39.30 -33.00
N ALA A 78 65.62 38.90 -32.66
CA ALA A 78 66.83 39.42 -33.29
C ALA A 78 67.40 38.38 -34.26
N ARG A 79 67.78 38.80 -35.46
CA ARG A 79 68.47 37.92 -36.45
C ARG A 79 69.56 38.74 -37.19
N GLY A 80 70.80 38.38 -36.95
CA GLY A 80 71.94 39.17 -37.43
C GLY A 80 71.99 40.58 -36.82
N ASP A 81 72.13 41.57 -37.61
CA ASP A 81 72.14 42.99 -37.18
C ASP A 81 70.74 43.64 -37.09
N LEU A 82 69.71 42.90 -37.31
CA LEU A 82 68.32 43.38 -37.34
C LEU A 82 67.49 42.85 -36.17
N ARG A 83 66.58 43.71 -35.64
CA ARG A 83 65.56 43.32 -34.68
C ARG A 83 64.18 43.55 -35.30
N ILE A 84 63.32 42.59 -35.19
CA ILE A 84 61.94 42.64 -35.62
C ILE A 84 61.03 42.56 -34.40
N THR A 85 60.23 43.57 -34.18
CA THR A 85 59.26 43.63 -33.09
C THR A 85 57.90 43.64 -33.72
N THR A 86 57.07 42.65 -33.34
CA THR A 86 55.64 42.65 -33.68
C THR A 86 54.84 42.91 -32.41
N ALA A 87 53.81 43.73 -32.49
CA ALA A 87 52.95 44.07 -31.36
C ALA A 87 51.49 43.98 -31.74
N ASP A 88 50.71 43.51 -30.75
CA ASP A 88 49.24 43.34 -30.88
C ASP A 88 48.51 44.04 -29.74
N ARG A 89 47.36 44.65 -30.05
CA ARG A 89 46.54 45.37 -29.06
C ARG A 89 45.78 44.37 -28.20
N GLN A 90 46.03 44.35 -26.89
CA GLN A 90 45.35 43.42 -25.96
C GLN A 90 43.83 43.69 -25.86
N VAL A 91 43.39 44.91 -26.02
CA VAL A 91 41.98 45.34 -25.95
C VAL A 91 41.10 44.61 -26.98
N GLU A 92 41.61 44.43 -28.21
CA GLU A 92 40.88 43.72 -29.26
C GLU A 92 40.68 42.22 -28.95
N ARG A 93 41.67 41.58 -28.32
CA ARG A 93 41.57 40.20 -27.90
C ARG A 93 40.61 39.99 -26.72
N GLU A 94 40.59 40.91 -25.79
CA GLU A 94 39.67 40.85 -24.64
C GLU A 94 38.24 41.05 -25.07
N ALA A 95 37.97 41.98 -26.02
CA ALA A 95 36.65 42.20 -26.58
C ALA A 95 36.16 40.98 -27.37
N LEU A 96 37.03 40.35 -28.16
CA LEU A 96 36.68 39.13 -28.90
C LEU A 96 36.40 37.94 -27.94
N ASN A 97 37.23 37.77 -26.91
CA ASN A 97 37.00 36.68 -25.91
C ASN A 97 35.68 36.91 -25.15
N MET A 98 35.35 38.13 -24.77
CA MET A 98 34.10 38.44 -24.08
C MET A 98 32.88 38.19 -25.01
N SER A 99 32.97 38.60 -26.28
CA SER A 99 31.87 38.35 -27.24
C SER A 99 31.65 36.87 -27.52
N VAL A 100 32.70 36.05 -27.62
CA VAL A 100 32.63 34.61 -27.80
C VAL A 100 32.05 33.94 -26.56
N LEU A 101 32.47 34.36 -25.36
CA LEU A 101 31.93 33.84 -24.09
C LEU A 101 30.44 34.14 -23.96
N LEU A 102 30.01 35.37 -24.27
CA LEU A 102 28.59 35.77 -24.24
C LEU A 102 27.80 35.01 -25.29
N ALA A 103 28.32 34.91 -26.52
CA ALA A 103 27.65 34.19 -27.60
C ALA A 103 27.47 32.68 -27.27
N ALA A 104 28.36 32.07 -26.51
CA ALA A 104 28.25 30.69 -26.08
C ALA A 104 27.38 30.53 -24.82
N SER A 105 27.53 31.41 -23.82
CA SER A 105 26.90 31.24 -22.50
C SER A 105 25.39 31.63 -22.51
N VAL A 106 25.01 32.62 -23.29
CA VAL A 106 23.59 33.09 -23.34
C VAL A 106 22.66 31.98 -23.85
N PRO A 107 22.89 31.35 -25.01
CA PRO A 107 21.99 30.27 -25.48
C PRO A 107 21.94 29.08 -24.56
N VAL A 108 23.07 28.71 -23.95
CA VAL A 108 23.13 27.62 -22.95
C VAL A 108 22.29 27.99 -21.72
N GLY A 109 22.43 29.21 -21.20
CA GLY A 109 21.67 29.71 -20.08
C GLY A 109 20.16 29.71 -20.35
N VAL A 110 19.74 30.20 -21.53
CA VAL A 110 18.33 30.18 -21.95
C VAL A 110 17.80 28.77 -22.08
N ALA A 111 18.57 27.85 -22.68
CA ALA A 111 18.18 26.44 -22.81
C ALA A 111 18.01 25.75 -21.44
N LEU A 112 18.93 26.00 -20.51
CA LEU A 112 18.83 25.47 -19.13
C LEU A 112 17.61 25.99 -18.39
N LEU A 113 17.37 27.31 -18.43
CA LEU A 113 16.19 27.92 -17.82
C LEU A 113 14.89 27.41 -18.43
N GLY A 114 14.83 27.27 -19.76
CA GLY A 114 13.72 26.68 -20.46
C GLY A 114 13.48 25.22 -20.06
N CYS A 115 14.52 24.43 -19.96
CA CYS A 115 14.45 23.03 -19.50
C CYS A 115 13.94 22.94 -18.06
N LEU A 116 14.47 23.74 -17.15
CA LEU A 116 14.02 23.80 -15.75
C LEU A 116 12.56 24.22 -15.63
N TRP A 117 12.13 25.17 -16.42
CA TRP A 117 10.74 25.63 -16.46
C TRP A 117 9.79 24.54 -16.98
N LEU A 118 10.17 23.84 -18.05
CA LEU A 118 9.41 22.70 -18.57
C LEU A 118 9.33 21.54 -17.58
N LEU A 119 10.44 21.22 -16.89
CA LEU A 119 10.47 20.21 -15.83
C LEU A 119 9.54 20.59 -14.68
N TRP A 120 9.58 21.85 -14.24
CA TRP A 120 8.70 22.34 -13.17
C TRP A 120 7.22 22.22 -13.54
N LEU A 121 6.86 22.59 -14.76
CA LEU A 121 5.48 22.41 -15.30
C LEU A 121 5.10 20.95 -15.39
N GLY A 122 5.98 20.10 -15.93
CA GLY A 122 5.73 18.67 -16.09
C GLY A 122 5.54 17.95 -14.75
N ILE A 123 6.37 18.24 -13.76
CA ILE A 123 6.24 17.69 -12.40
C ILE A 123 4.93 18.16 -11.75
N GLY A 124 4.61 19.44 -11.87
CA GLY A 124 3.38 20.01 -11.31
C GLY A 124 2.12 19.36 -11.89
N GLN A 125 2.06 19.18 -13.20
CA GLN A 125 0.94 18.50 -13.88
C GLN A 125 0.91 17.00 -13.60
N GLY A 126 2.08 16.34 -13.57
CA GLY A 126 2.18 14.90 -13.28
C GLY A 126 1.76 14.54 -11.86
N LEU A 127 2.02 15.41 -10.88
CA LEU A 127 1.64 15.18 -9.48
C LEU A 127 0.23 15.68 -9.13
N ALA A 128 -0.41 16.47 -9.99
CA ALA A 128 -1.75 17.00 -9.75
C ALA A 128 -2.81 15.91 -9.45
N PRO A 129 -2.83 14.73 -10.11
CA PRO A 129 -3.78 13.66 -9.78
C PRO A 129 -3.57 13.09 -8.38
N LEU A 130 -2.32 12.96 -7.92
CA LEU A 130 -2.02 12.50 -6.56
C LEU A 130 -2.51 13.49 -5.50
N ASN A 131 -2.33 14.79 -5.75
CA ASN A 131 -2.86 15.82 -4.87
C ASN A 131 -4.40 15.78 -4.81
N ARG A 132 -5.07 15.53 -5.94
CA ARG A 132 -6.53 15.35 -5.95
C ARG A 132 -6.97 14.14 -5.15
N MET A 133 -6.24 13.01 -5.26
CA MET A 133 -6.51 11.82 -4.46
C MET A 133 -6.35 12.11 -2.96
N ARG A 134 -5.25 12.75 -2.57
CA ARG A 134 -5.02 13.16 -1.18
C ARG A 134 -6.15 14.05 -0.67
N ASP A 135 -6.52 15.10 -1.43
CA ASP A 135 -7.53 16.06 -1.02
C ASP A 135 -8.92 15.42 -0.95
N ALA A 136 -9.24 14.49 -1.86
CA ALA A 136 -10.48 13.71 -1.82
C ALA A 136 -10.53 12.82 -0.57
N LEU A 137 -9.41 12.21 -0.18
CA LEU A 137 -9.29 11.42 1.04
C LEU A 137 -9.40 12.28 2.30
N MET A 138 -8.73 13.44 2.33
CA MET A 138 -8.73 14.32 3.49
C MET A 138 -10.08 15.00 3.76
N ARG A 139 -10.86 15.26 2.72
CA ARG A 139 -12.20 15.84 2.85
C ARG A 139 -13.27 14.83 3.26
N ARG A 140 -12.91 13.56 3.31
CA ARG A 140 -13.84 12.48 3.61
C ARG A 140 -14.07 12.36 5.10
N SER A 141 -15.33 12.17 5.50
CA SER A 141 -15.63 11.81 6.88
C SER A 141 -15.19 10.39 7.19
N ALA A 142 -14.81 10.09 8.43
CA ALA A 142 -14.34 8.77 8.87
C ALA A 142 -15.35 7.64 8.56
N ASP A 143 -16.63 7.96 8.50
CA ASP A 143 -17.71 6.99 8.25
C ASP A 143 -18.06 6.77 6.77
N SER A 144 -17.49 7.56 5.85
CA SER A 144 -17.79 7.44 4.43
C SER A 144 -16.91 6.37 3.77
N LEU A 145 -17.47 5.22 3.43
CA LEU A 145 -16.78 4.09 2.79
C LEU A 145 -17.19 3.87 1.33
N GLU A 146 -17.81 4.88 0.72
CA GLU A 146 -18.18 4.84 -0.70
C GLU A 146 -16.95 4.80 -1.61
N PRO A 147 -16.99 4.19 -2.80
CA PRO A 147 -15.88 4.19 -3.72
C PRO A 147 -15.46 5.61 -4.12
N LEU A 148 -14.15 5.86 -4.14
CA LEU A 148 -13.59 7.10 -4.67
C LEU A 148 -13.73 7.12 -6.19
N GLN A 149 -14.33 8.20 -6.71
CA GLN A 149 -14.41 8.48 -8.14
C GLN A 149 -13.60 9.73 -8.46
N ILE A 150 -12.47 9.57 -9.12
CA ILE A 150 -11.57 10.66 -9.50
C ILE A 150 -11.37 10.62 -11.01
N GLN A 151 -11.81 11.68 -11.68
CA GLN A 151 -11.64 11.85 -13.13
C GLN A 151 -11.13 13.27 -13.43
N PRO A 152 -10.19 13.45 -14.37
CA PRO A 152 -9.42 12.41 -15.09
C PRO A 152 -8.30 11.81 -14.23
N LEU A 153 -8.05 10.50 -14.39
CA LEU A 153 -6.99 9.76 -13.70
C LEU A 153 -6.06 9.10 -14.73
N PRO A 154 -4.73 9.26 -14.64
CA PRO A 154 -3.76 8.53 -15.45
C PRO A 154 -3.89 7.02 -15.29
N SER A 155 -3.55 6.28 -16.36
CA SER A 155 -3.59 4.80 -16.38
C SER A 155 -2.77 4.16 -15.26
N GLU A 156 -1.63 4.76 -14.92
CA GLU A 156 -0.68 4.30 -13.92
C GLU A 156 -1.24 4.35 -12.48
N LEU A 157 -2.21 5.24 -12.24
CA LEU A 157 -2.82 5.41 -10.92
C LEU A 157 -4.14 4.65 -10.75
N ARG A 158 -4.72 4.10 -11.83
CA ARG A 158 -5.96 3.32 -11.77
C ARG A 158 -5.85 2.09 -10.84
N PRO A 159 -4.77 1.25 -10.93
CA PRO A 159 -4.66 0.10 -10.05
C PRO A 159 -4.60 0.48 -8.56
N LEU A 160 -3.98 1.63 -8.25
CA LEU A 160 -3.93 2.14 -6.88
C LEU A 160 -5.33 2.52 -6.38
N LEU A 161 -6.09 3.25 -7.19
CA LEU A 161 -7.47 3.64 -6.85
C LEU A 161 -8.39 2.43 -6.69
N GLU A 162 -8.26 1.43 -7.57
CA GLU A 162 -9.01 0.18 -7.51
C GLU A 162 -8.71 -0.61 -6.22
N THR A 163 -7.41 -0.77 -5.89
CA THR A 163 -6.99 -1.45 -4.67
C THR A 163 -7.52 -0.73 -3.42
N GLN A 164 -7.47 0.59 -3.41
CA GLN A 164 -8.00 1.41 -2.32
C GLN A 164 -9.52 1.28 -2.19
N ASN A 165 -10.25 1.29 -3.29
CA ASN A 165 -11.70 1.09 -3.31
C ASN A 165 -12.08 -0.33 -2.81
N GLN A 166 -11.31 -1.35 -3.18
CA GLN A 166 -11.48 -2.70 -2.65
C GLN A 166 -11.27 -2.75 -1.12
N LEU A 167 -10.27 -2.03 -0.61
CA LEU A 167 -10.04 -1.92 0.83
C LEU A 167 -11.23 -1.26 1.54
N PHE A 168 -11.75 -0.15 1.01
CA PHE A 168 -12.94 0.51 1.57
C PHE A 168 -14.17 -0.40 1.56
N GLN A 169 -14.38 -1.16 0.50
CA GLN A 169 -15.47 -2.13 0.45
C GLN A 169 -15.32 -3.23 1.51
N ARG A 170 -14.09 -3.74 1.73
CA ARG A 170 -13.84 -4.73 2.79
C ARG A 170 -14.11 -4.16 4.17
N ILE A 171 -13.60 -2.95 4.46
CA ILE A 171 -13.84 -2.25 5.73
C ILE A 171 -15.34 -2.00 5.92
N GLY A 172 -16.04 -1.52 4.88
CA GLY A 172 -17.48 -1.28 4.92
C GLY A 172 -18.29 -2.53 5.27
N LYS A 173 -17.98 -3.65 4.61
CA LYS A 173 -18.61 -4.94 4.91
C LYS A 173 -18.34 -5.41 6.35
N THR A 174 -17.14 -5.15 6.87
CA THR A 174 -16.78 -5.52 8.25
C THR A 174 -17.54 -4.67 9.26
N LEU A 175 -17.55 -3.34 9.08
CA LEU A 175 -18.30 -2.43 9.95
C LEU A 175 -19.82 -2.67 9.92
N GLU A 176 -20.36 -2.98 8.75
CA GLU A 176 -21.78 -3.31 8.64
C GLU A 176 -22.13 -4.60 9.39
N ARG A 177 -21.26 -5.62 9.31
CA ARG A 177 -21.42 -6.86 10.08
C ARG A 177 -21.34 -6.60 11.58
N GLU A 178 -20.39 -5.76 12.02
CA GLU A 178 -20.21 -5.40 13.43
C GLU A 178 -21.42 -4.59 13.96
N ARG A 179 -21.89 -3.61 13.19
CA ARG A 179 -23.09 -2.83 13.56
C ARG A 179 -24.34 -3.71 13.67
N ARG A 180 -24.52 -4.63 12.73
CA ARG A 180 -25.63 -5.60 12.79
C ARG A 180 -25.50 -6.50 14.02
N LEU A 181 -24.31 -7.07 14.27
CA LEU A 181 -24.07 -7.90 15.46
C LEU A 181 -24.43 -7.16 16.74
N THR A 182 -23.96 -5.93 16.89
CA THR A 182 -24.23 -5.11 18.09
C THR A 182 -25.71 -4.77 18.24
N GLY A 183 -26.37 -4.41 17.13
CA GLY A 183 -27.81 -4.11 17.11
C GLY A 183 -28.67 -5.32 17.48
N ASP A 184 -28.40 -6.45 16.83
CA ASP A 184 -29.12 -7.70 17.06
C ASP A 184 -28.90 -8.23 18.48
N ALA A 185 -27.63 -8.16 18.97
CA ALA A 185 -27.29 -8.54 20.34
C ALA A 185 -28.06 -7.69 21.37
N ALA A 186 -28.12 -6.37 21.16
CA ALA A 186 -28.84 -5.48 22.06
C ALA A 186 -30.35 -5.83 22.13
N HIS A 187 -30.95 -6.18 21.01
CA HIS A 187 -32.35 -6.60 20.95
C HIS A 187 -32.58 -7.93 21.70
N GLU A 188 -31.74 -8.94 21.43
CA GLU A 188 -31.88 -10.28 22.03
C GLU A 188 -31.52 -10.32 23.53
N LEU A 189 -30.73 -9.38 24.03
CA LEU A 189 -30.46 -9.25 25.45
C LEU A 189 -31.57 -8.48 26.19
N ARG A 190 -32.23 -7.53 25.52
CA ARG A 190 -33.27 -6.69 26.16
C ARG A 190 -34.52 -7.52 26.52
N SER A 191 -34.93 -8.45 25.65
CA SER A 191 -36.10 -9.30 25.85
C SER A 191 -36.05 -10.15 27.14
N PRO A 192 -35.00 -11.02 27.35
CA PRO A 192 -34.91 -11.80 28.60
C PRO A 192 -34.72 -10.91 29.84
N LEU A 193 -33.96 -9.81 29.70
CA LEU A 193 -33.78 -8.87 30.82
C LEU A 193 -35.12 -8.26 31.27
N THR A 194 -35.97 -7.89 30.33
CA THR A 194 -37.31 -7.39 30.61
C THR A 194 -38.19 -8.44 31.30
N ALA A 195 -38.13 -9.70 30.79
CA ALA A 195 -38.86 -10.80 31.41
C ALA A 195 -38.41 -11.07 32.85
N ILE A 196 -37.08 -11.12 33.10
CA ILE A 196 -36.53 -11.24 34.45
C ILE A 196 -37.04 -10.14 35.35
N LYS A 197 -36.95 -8.87 34.92
CA LYS A 197 -37.42 -7.70 35.68
C LYS A 197 -38.91 -7.83 36.01
N THR A 198 -39.73 -8.24 35.04
CA THR A 198 -41.19 -8.41 35.25
C THR A 198 -41.46 -9.51 36.25
N HIS A 199 -40.82 -10.68 36.14
CA HIS A 199 -41.03 -11.78 37.11
C HIS A 199 -40.54 -11.42 38.51
N LEU A 200 -39.44 -10.70 38.66
CA LEU A 200 -39.01 -10.17 39.96
C LEU A 200 -40.00 -9.14 40.54
N GLN A 201 -40.61 -8.31 39.71
CA GLN A 201 -41.66 -7.38 40.16
C GLN A 201 -42.90 -8.13 40.66
N VAL A 202 -43.35 -9.16 39.90
CA VAL A 202 -44.47 -9.99 40.33
C VAL A 202 -44.15 -10.73 41.62
N ALA A 203 -42.95 -11.29 41.75
CA ALA A 203 -42.52 -11.97 42.98
C ALA A 203 -42.51 -11.02 44.22
N ARG A 204 -42.32 -9.73 44.01
CA ARG A 204 -42.38 -8.72 45.08
C ARG A 204 -43.81 -8.37 45.49
N MET A 205 -44.80 -8.64 44.64
CA MET A 205 -46.21 -8.30 44.81
C MET A 205 -47.09 -9.50 45.21
N THR A 206 -46.50 -10.71 45.23
CA THR A 206 -47.20 -11.98 45.50
C THR A 206 -46.50 -12.72 46.64
N ASP A 207 -47.24 -13.64 47.29
CA ASP A 207 -46.74 -14.51 48.36
C ASP A 207 -46.95 -15.98 48.02
N GLY A 208 -46.26 -16.88 48.78
CA GLY A 208 -46.42 -18.33 48.66
C GLY A 208 -46.00 -18.89 47.29
N ALA A 209 -46.74 -19.85 46.80
CA ALA A 209 -46.42 -20.57 45.57
C ALA A 209 -46.32 -19.66 44.30
N ALA A 210 -47.09 -18.58 44.23
CA ALA A 210 -47.03 -17.63 43.12
C ALA A 210 -45.70 -16.84 43.09
N ARG A 211 -45.18 -16.49 44.29
CA ARG A 211 -43.86 -15.87 44.43
C ARG A 211 -42.76 -16.83 44.00
N ASP A 212 -42.79 -18.10 44.49
CA ASP A 212 -41.78 -19.10 44.19
C ASP A 212 -41.76 -19.42 42.68
N GLN A 213 -42.92 -19.51 42.03
CA GLN A 213 -43.04 -19.70 40.60
C GLN A 213 -42.46 -18.49 39.83
N SER A 214 -42.68 -17.27 40.29
CA SER A 214 -42.15 -16.07 39.66
C SER A 214 -40.64 -15.97 39.81
N LEU A 215 -40.07 -16.36 40.97
CA LEU A 215 -38.63 -16.45 41.15
C LEU A 215 -38.01 -17.52 40.25
N ALA A 216 -38.58 -18.73 40.15
CA ALA A 216 -38.12 -19.76 39.26
C ALA A 216 -38.08 -19.33 37.78
N ARG A 217 -39.11 -18.60 37.34
CA ARG A 217 -39.14 -18.00 35.97
C ARG A 217 -38.09 -16.92 35.77
N ALA A 218 -37.77 -16.14 36.82
CA ALA A 218 -36.70 -15.14 36.76
C ALA A 218 -35.33 -15.82 36.65
N GLU A 219 -35.09 -16.90 37.41
CA GLU A 219 -33.86 -17.72 37.30
C GLU A 219 -33.70 -18.34 35.91
N GLU A 220 -34.75 -18.96 35.37
CA GLU A 220 -34.76 -19.50 34.01
C GLU A 220 -34.44 -18.41 32.98
N GLY A 221 -34.97 -17.20 33.14
CA GLY A 221 -34.66 -16.03 32.33
C GLY A 221 -33.18 -15.62 32.42
N ALA A 222 -32.60 -15.66 33.62
CA ALA A 222 -31.21 -15.36 33.87
C ALA A 222 -30.27 -16.37 33.19
N ASP A 223 -30.58 -17.65 33.32
CA ASP A 223 -29.83 -18.74 32.64
C ASP A 223 -29.89 -18.63 31.12
N ARG A 224 -31.06 -18.23 30.62
CA ARG A 224 -31.20 -17.97 29.17
C ARG A 224 -30.34 -16.79 28.71
N LEU A 225 -30.32 -15.71 29.49
CA LEU A 225 -29.50 -14.52 29.23
C LEU A 225 -28.02 -14.89 29.22
N HIS A 226 -27.58 -15.66 30.22
CA HIS A 226 -26.19 -16.12 30.34
C HIS A 226 -25.77 -16.95 29.13
N ARG A 227 -26.57 -17.92 28.72
CA ARG A 227 -26.30 -18.73 27.50
C ARG A 227 -26.25 -17.89 26.24
N THR A 228 -27.13 -16.90 26.10
CA THR A 228 -27.13 -15.98 24.94
C THR A 228 -25.83 -15.17 24.92
N LEU A 229 -25.38 -14.67 26.08
CA LEU A 229 -24.11 -13.92 26.20
C LEU A 229 -22.91 -14.77 25.82
N GLU A 230 -22.81 -16.02 26.31
CA GLU A 230 -21.74 -16.95 25.96
C GLU A 230 -21.70 -17.24 24.46
N GLN A 231 -22.87 -17.44 23.81
CA GLN A 231 -22.98 -17.64 22.38
C GLN A 231 -22.52 -16.40 21.57
N LEU A 232 -22.90 -15.21 22.02
CA LEU A 232 -22.43 -13.96 21.40
C LEU A 232 -20.93 -13.75 21.53
N LEU A 233 -20.36 -14.04 22.70
CA LEU A 233 -18.92 -13.97 22.94
C LEU A 233 -18.15 -15.01 22.09
N LEU A 234 -18.67 -16.22 21.97
CA LEU A 234 -18.08 -17.24 21.11
C LEU A 234 -18.13 -16.79 19.63
N LEU A 235 -19.27 -16.29 19.15
CA LEU A 235 -19.43 -15.82 17.79
C LEU A 235 -18.45 -14.66 17.49
N ALA A 236 -18.33 -13.69 18.40
CA ALA A 236 -17.41 -12.58 18.28
C ALA A 236 -15.95 -13.03 18.23
N ARG A 237 -15.58 -14.06 19.02
CA ARG A 237 -14.23 -14.65 18.97
C ARG A 237 -13.98 -15.41 17.67
N VAL A 238 -14.96 -16.16 17.17
CA VAL A 238 -14.85 -16.93 15.92
C VAL A 238 -14.74 -16.01 14.72
N GLU A 239 -15.47 -14.91 14.69
CA GLU A 239 -15.45 -13.92 13.58
C GLU A 239 -14.28 -12.94 13.69
N GLY A 240 -13.73 -12.74 14.88
CA GLY A 240 -12.56 -11.90 15.13
C GLY A 240 -11.24 -12.58 14.71
N SER A 241 -10.17 -11.78 14.67
CA SER A 241 -8.81 -12.24 14.32
C SER A 241 -8.09 -12.93 15.49
N LEU A 242 -8.76 -13.24 16.58
CA LEU A 242 -8.15 -13.83 17.76
C LEU A 242 -7.69 -15.26 17.45
N SER A 243 -6.44 -15.58 17.76
CA SER A 243 -5.91 -16.94 17.67
C SER A 243 -6.56 -17.80 18.76
N PHE A 244 -7.04 -18.97 18.35
CA PHE A 244 -7.38 -20.04 19.29
C PHE A 244 -6.14 -20.90 19.46
N GLU A 245 -5.30 -20.52 20.41
CA GLU A 245 -4.10 -21.29 20.75
C GLU A 245 -4.49 -22.40 21.73
N ASP A 246 -4.95 -23.50 21.19
CA ASP A 246 -5.37 -24.60 22.07
C ASP A 246 -4.28 -25.61 22.30
N GLY A 247 -3.18 -25.64 21.66
CA GLY A 247 -2.09 -26.59 21.90
C GLY A 247 -2.49 -28.08 22.08
N VAL A 248 -3.79 -28.34 22.24
CA VAL A 248 -4.39 -29.65 22.50
C VAL A 248 -5.05 -30.16 21.22
N GLN A 249 -4.44 -31.16 20.62
CA GLN A 249 -5.05 -31.89 19.51
C GLN A 249 -6.01 -32.94 20.08
N CYS A 250 -7.26 -32.90 19.63
CA CYS A 250 -8.27 -33.88 20.03
C CYS A 250 -8.61 -34.79 18.84
N SER A 251 -8.82 -36.07 19.13
CA SER A 251 -9.38 -36.99 18.17
C SER A 251 -10.86 -36.69 17.92
N ALA A 252 -11.38 -37.11 16.77
CA ALA A 252 -12.79 -36.94 16.44
C ALA A 252 -13.71 -37.60 17.49
N GLU A 253 -13.30 -38.73 18.03
CA GLU A 253 -14.02 -39.45 19.11
C GLU A 253 -14.07 -38.62 20.40
N GLN A 254 -12.95 -38.00 20.80
CA GLN A 254 -12.89 -37.16 22.02
C GLN A 254 -13.81 -35.94 21.85
N VAL A 255 -13.78 -35.28 20.67
CA VAL A 255 -14.67 -34.17 20.37
C VAL A 255 -16.14 -34.58 20.49
N ALA A 256 -16.51 -35.73 19.91
CA ALA A 256 -17.90 -36.25 19.99
C ALA A 256 -18.31 -36.52 21.44
N LYS A 257 -17.47 -37.19 22.21
CA LYS A 257 -17.76 -37.51 23.63
C LYS A 257 -17.89 -36.27 24.49
N THR A 258 -16.97 -35.29 24.32
CA THR A 258 -17.03 -34.03 25.05
C THR A 258 -18.25 -33.21 24.65
N ALA A 259 -18.55 -33.12 23.37
CA ALA A 259 -19.75 -32.37 22.88
C ALA A 259 -21.05 -32.97 23.44
N ILE A 260 -21.16 -34.32 23.56
CA ILE A 260 -22.30 -34.99 24.20
C ILE A 260 -22.35 -34.68 25.71
N GLN A 261 -21.21 -34.61 26.37
CA GLN A 261 -21.14 -34.26 27.80
C GLN A 261 -21.56 -32.84 28.10
N ASP A 262 -21.20 -31.91 27.21
CA ASP A 262 -21.44 -30.46 27.35
C ASP A 262 -22.78 -30.03 26.76
N ALA A 263 -23.50 -30.91 26.04
CA ALA A 263 -24.81 -30.67 25.54
C ALA A 263 -25.88 -30.58 26.65
N ALA A 264 -27.08 -30.14 26.31
CA ALA A 264 -28.18 -29.94 27.23
C ALA A 264 -28.45 -31.18 28.16
N SER A 265 -28.99 -30.93 29.32
CA SER A 265 -29.32 -31.97 30.32
C SER A 265 -30.12 -33.13 29.69
N GLY A 266 -29.68 -34.35 29.90
CA GLY A 266 -30.29 -35.54 29.33
C GLY A 266 -29.72 -35.98 27.96
N ALA A 267 -28.79 -35.21 27.35
CA ALA A 267 -28.18 -35.57 26.08
C ALA A 267 -27.52 -36.94 26.07
N ARG A 268 -26.83 -37.31 27.14
CA ARG A 268 -26.18 -38.62 27.27
C ARG A 268 -27.11 -39.84 27.14
N GLN A 269 -28.37 -39.67 27.54
CA GLN A 269 -29.35 -40.75 27.48
C GLN A 269 -30.08 -40.80 26.13
N ARG A 270 -30.12 -39.65 25.41
CA ARG A 270 -30.87 -39.49 24.18
C ARG A 270 -30.02 -39.56 22.94
N VAL A 271 -28.68 -39.36 23.05
CA VAL A 271 -27.79 -39.37 21.88
C VAL A 271 -27.22 -40.78 21.69
N ARG A 272 -27.45 -41.36 20.54
CA ARG A 272 -26.84 -42.61 20.07
C ARG A 272 -25.60 -42.30 19.25
N LEU A 273 -24.42 -42.65 19.78
CA LEU A 273 -23.15 -42.44 19.14
C LEU A 273 -22.69 -43.67 18.39
N HIS A 274 -22.41 -43.53 17.07
CA HIS A 274 -21.82 -44.57 16.22
C HIS A 274 -20.53 -43.99 15.62
N ILE A 275 -19.42 -44.73 15.77
CA ILE A 275 -18.09 -44.32 15.32
C ILE A 275 -17.51 -45.40 14.42
N ASP A 276 -17.10 -45.03 13.20
CA ASP A 276 -16.30 -45.88 12.33
C ASP A 276 -14.91 -46.07 12.99
N GLU A 277 -14.46 -47.32 13.15
CA GLU A 277 -13.17 -47.64 13.80
C GLU A 277 -11.97 -46.93 13.18
N ARG A 278 -12.05 -46.57 11.87
CA ARG A 278 -11.00 -45.85 11.17
C ARG A 278 -10.86 -44.36 11.58
N VAL A 279 -11.84 -43.82 12.28
CA VAL A 279 -11.89 -42.40 12.68
C VAL A 279 -11.51 -42.19 14.13
N SER A 280 -11.66 -43.21 14.99
CA SER A 280 -11.55 -43.06 16.45
C SER A 280 -10.22 -42.47 16.96
N ALA A 281 -9.10 -42.74 16.27
CA ALA A 281 -7.75 -42.26 16.66
C ALA A 281 -7.27 -41.05 15.84
N ALA A 282 -8.04 -40.55 14.85
CA ALA A 282 -7.58 -39.50 13.94
C ALA A 282 -7.64 -38.11 14.61
N PRO A 283 -6.55 -37.34 14.64
CA PRO A 283 -6.54 -35.96 15.12
C PRO A 283 -7.22 -35.02 14.11
N LEU A 284 -7.94 -34.03 14.62
CA LEU A 284 -8.53 -32.97 13.80
C LEU A 284 -7.53 -31.83 13.52
N GLU A 285 -7.57 -31.27 12.30
CA GLU A 285 -6.75 -30.11 11.89
C GLU A 285 -7.43 -28.77 12.28
N MET A 286 -8.07 -28.73 13.44
CA MET A 286 -8.71 -27.50 13.92
C MET A 286 -8.67 -27.45 15.44
N PRO A 287 -8.78 -26.24 16.05
CA PRO A 287 -8.84 -26.10 17.50
C PRO A 287 -9.98 -26.93 18.10
N SER A 288 -9.65 -27.73 19.13
CA SER A 288 -10.60 -28.64 19.79
C SER A 288 -11.82 -27.91 20.34
N VAL A 289 -11.63 -26.73 20.92
CA VAL A 289 -12.70 -25.86 21.46
C VAL A 289 -13.72 -25.52 20.38
N LEU A 290 -13.28 -25.22 19.14
CA LEU A 290 -14.17 -24.89 18.03
C LEU A 290 -14.92 -26.14 17.52
N ALA A 291 -14.22 -27.27 17.42
CA ALA A 291 -14.85 -28.53 17.02
C ALA A 291 -15.95 -28.96 18.00
N ILE A 292 -15.64 -28.92 19.32
CA ILE A 292 -16.59 -29.23 20.39
C ILE A 292 -17.75 -28.24 20.37
N ALA A 293 -17.51 -26.93 20.23
CA ALA A 293 -18.56 -25.92 20.21
C ALA A 293 -19.49 -26.10 19.00
N ALA A 294 -18.94 -26.40 17.81
CA ALA A 294 -19.75 -26.65 16.62
C ALA A 294 -20.66 -27.87 16.82
N LEU A 295 -20.08 -28.97 17.25
CA LEU A 295 -20.84 -30.21 17.44
C LEU A 295 -21.88 -30.09 18.57
N ARG A 296 -21.54 -29.42 19.69
CA ARG A 296 -22.48 -29.14 20.78
C ARG A 296 -23.68 -28.32 20.28
N ASN A 297 -23.46 -27.27 19.48
CA ASN A 297 -24.57 -26.47 18.93
C ASN A 297 -25.47 -27.29 18.01
N LEU A 298 -24.92 -28.23 17.21
CA LEU A 298 -25.69 -29.15 16.40
C LEU A 298 -26.52 -30.11 17.27
N LEU A 299 -25.92 -30.69 18.30
CA LEU A 299 -26.59 -31.60 19.22
C LEU A 299 -27.69 -30.91 20.03
N ASP A 300 -27.42 -29.71 20.57
CA ASP A 300 -28.41 -28.91 21.28
C ASP A 300 -29.62 -28.57 20.39
N ASN A 301 -29.36 -28.26 19.12
CA ASN A 301 -30.44 -28.00 18.15
C ASN A 301 -31.25 -29.29 17.89
N ALA A 302 -30.60 -30.41 17.61
CA ALA A 302 -31.24 -31.67 17.38
C ALA A 302 -32.08 -32.14 18.58
N LEU A 303 -31.53 -32.09 19.82
CA LEU A 303 -32.21 -32.45 21.07
C LEU A 303 -33.47 -31.60 21.32
N ARG A 304 -33.40 -30.33 20.94
CA ARG A 304 -34.54 -29.40 21.13
C ARG A 304 -35.71 -29.68 20.19
N HIS A 305 -35.41 -30.09 18.94
CA HIS A 305 -36.40 -30.30 17.94
C HIS A 305 -36.90 -31.77 17.83
N THR A 306 -36.15 -32.71 18.46
CA THR A 306 -36.55 -34.12 18.56
C THR A 306 -37.56 -34.31 19.72
N PRO A 307 -38.68 -35.01 19.52
CA PRO A 307 -39.57 -35.43 20.61
C PRO A 307 -38.82 -36.14 21.75
N SER A 308 -39.34 -36.01 22.97
CA SER A 308 -38.61 -36.50 24.20
C SER A 308 -38.40 -38.00 24.21
N ASP A 309 -39.19 -38.77 23.52
CA ASP A 309 -39.14 -40.22 23.39
C ASP A 309 -38.27 -40.75 22.24
N ALA A 310 -37.85 -39.89 21.33
CA ALA A 310 -37.00 -40.23 20.20
C ALA A 310 -35.51 -39.96 20.46
N PRO A 311 -34.59 -40.79 19.97
CA PRO A 311 -33.15 -40.54 20.06
C PRO A 311 -32.69 -39.49 19.02
N VAL A 312 -31.55 -38.87 19.32
CA VAL A 312 -30.71 -38.13 18.34
C VAL A 312 -29.55 -39.04 17.95
N GLU A 313 -29.29 -39.19 16.67
CA GLU A 313 -28.20 -40.02 16.16
C GLU A 313 -26.98 -39.16 15.84
N LEU A 314 -25.80 -39.56 16.30
CA LEU A 314 -24.51 -38.95 15.96
C LEU A 314 -23.62 -40.05 15.35
N ASN A 315 -23.38 -39.96 14.04
CA ASN A 315 -22.52 -40.88 13.32
C ASN A 315 -21.24 -40.17 12.87
N LEU A 316 -20.09 -40.86 13.09
CA LEU A 316 -18.78 -40.45 12.65
C LEU A 316 -18.28 -41.40 11.56
N GLU A 317 -17.94 -40.85 10.40
CA GLU A 317 -17.49 -41.60 9.23
C GLU A 317 -16.19 -41.04 8.67
N ALA A 318 -15.27 -41.86 8.19
CA ALA A 318 -14.07 -41.48 7.52
C ALA A 318 -14.31 -41.19 6.05
N LEU A 319 -13.88 -40.01 5.57
CA LEU A 319 -13.94 -39.57 4.17
C LEU A 319 -12.55 -39.16 3.67
N GLY A 320 -11.69 -40.15 3.40
CA GLY A 320 -10.31 -39.86 2.99
C GLY A 320 -9.55 -39.08 4.08
N ASN A 321 -9.14 -37.87 3.80
CA ASN A 321 -8.45 -36.97 4.75
C ASN A 321 -9.41 -36.07 5.57
N ARG A 322 -10.67 -36.47 5.68
CA ARG A 322 -11.70 -35.74 6.43
C ARG A 322 -12.52 -36.68 7.27
N VAL A 323 -13.14 -36.18 8.32
CA VAL A 323 -14.15 -36.88 9.11
C VAL A 323 -15.48 -36.18 8.96
N ARG A 324 -16.54 -36.95 8.73
CA ARG A 324 -17.92 -36.48 8.70
C ARG A 324 -18.57 -36.77 10.04
N PHE A 325 -19.08 -35.75 10.69
CA PHE A 325 -19.99 -35.82 11.82
C PHE A 325 -21.41 -35.62 11.28
N GLN A 326 -22.24 -36.63 11.38
CA GLN A 326 -23.62 -36.59 10.93
C GLN A 326 -24.55 -36.61 12.16
N VAL A 327 -25.25 -35.48 12.38
CA VAL A 327 -26.27 -35.37 13.41
C VAL A 327 -27.64 -35.50 12.75
N ARG A 328 -28.47 -36.44 13.22
CA ARG A 328 -29.82 -36.62 12.75
C ARG A 328 -30.81 -36.48 13.90
N ASP A 329 -31.76 -35.59 13.72
CA ASP A 329 -32.93 -35.47 14.58
C ASP A 329 -34.16 -36.17 13.97
N HIS A 330 -35.18 -36.39 14.79
CA HIS A 330 -36.45 -36.99 14.40
C HIS A 330 -37.61 -35.98 14.65
N GLY A 331 -37.35 -34.73 14.33
CA GLY A 331 -38.33 -33.64 14.40
C GLY A 331 -39.27 -33.59 13.20
N SER A 332 -40.02 -32.49 13.08
CA SER A 332 -40.97 -32.28 11.97
C SER A 332 -40.29 -31.88 10.66
N GLY A 333 -38.94 -31.88 10.61
CA GLY A 333 -38.20 -31.35 9.45
C GLY A 333 -38.37 -29.83 9.27
N ILE A 334 -37.78 -29.32 8.19
CA ILE A 334 -37.80 -27.90 7.84
C ILE A 334 -38.18 -27.73 6.39
N PRO A 335 -39.10 -26.81 6.02
CA PRO A 335 -39.44 -26.53 4.64
C PRO A 335 -38.21 -26.19 3.80
N ALA A 336 -38.18 -26.60 2.54
CA ALA A 336 -37.03 -26.39 1.65
C ALA A 336 -36.64 -24.89 1.51
N ASP A 337 -37.64 -24.01 1.50
CA ASP A 337 -37.44 -22.57 1.41
C ASP A 337 -36.74 -21.99 2.64
N ASP A 338 -36.90 -22.61 3.80
CA ASP A 338 -36.31 -22.16 5.08
C ASP A 338 -34.89 -22.67 5.30
N VAL A 339 -34.45 -23.73 4.60
CA VAL A 339 -33.14 -24.34 4.76
C VAL A 339 -32.01 -23.34 4.50
N GLN A 340 -32.18 -22.45 3.51
CA GLN A 340 -31.19 -21.38 3.20
C GLN A 340 -31.05 -20.33 4.30
N HIS A 341 -32.04 -20.24 5.20
CA HIS A 341 -32.04 -19.25 6.30
C HIS A 341 -31.53 -19.81 7.63
N LEU A 342 -31.36 -21.14 7.73
CA LEU A 342 -30.97 -21.83 8.98
C LEU A 342 -29.69 -21.30 9.62
N THR A 343 -28.73 -20.84 8.84
CA THR A 343 -27.46 -20.31 9.30
C THR A 343 -27.47 -18.80 9.51
N GLN A 344 -28.59 -18.13 9.24
CA GLN A 344 -28.74 -16.70 9.52
C GLN A 344 -28.86 -16.48 11.03
N ARG A 345 -28.22 -15.43 11.53
CA ARG A 345 -28.25 -15.05 12.94
C ARG A 345 -29.67 -14.71 13.35
N PHE A 346 -30.06 -15.20 14.53
CA PHE A 346 -31.38 -14.95 15.16
C PHE A 346 -32.58 -15.45 14.33
N TRP A 347 -32.32 -16.20 13.25
CA TRP A 347 -33.40 -16.80 12.48
C TRP A 347 -34.08 -17.93 13.27
N ARG A 348 -35.39 -17.95 13.27
CA ARG A 348 -36.21 -18.90 14.01
C ARG A 348 -37.45 -19.25 13.18
N ASN A 349 -37.76 -20.54 13.14
CA ASN A 349 -39.03 -21.01 12.55
C ASN A 349 -40.11 -21.00 13.63
N GLY A 350 -40.96 -19.95 13.64
CA GLY A 350 -42.13 -19.86 14.51
C GLY A 350 -41.83 -19.87 16.02
N GLN A 351 -42.41 -20.84 16.74
CA GLN A 351 -42.41 -20.91 18.22
C GLN A 351 -41.14 -21.53 18.87
N SER A 352 -40.02 -21.65 18.18
CA SER A 352 -38.84 -22.27 18.74
C SER A 352 -38.23 -21.48 19.92
N THR A 353 -37.90 -22.16 21.03
CA THR A 353 -37.43 -21.56 22.30
C THR A 353 -35.97 -21.12 22.31
N GLY A 354 -35.19 -21.22 21.22
CA GLY A 354 -33.78 -20.83 21.12
C GLY A 354 -33.55 -19.36 20.79
N CYS A 355 -32.30 -18.86 20.92
CA CYS A 355 -31.95 -17.52 20.49
C CYS A 355 -31.56 -17.42 19.00
N GLY A 356 -31.55 -18.54 18.25
CA GLY A 356 -31.22 -18.52 16.80
C GLY A 356 -29.74 -18.26 16.46
N LEU A 357 -28.83 -18.41 17.43
CA LEU A 357 -27.39 -18.23 17.22
C LEU A 357 -26.61 -19.53 16.98
N GLY A 358 -27.13 -20.68 17.41
CA GLY A 358 -26.38 -21.96 17.39
C GLY A 358 -25.87 -22.34 15.99
N LEU A 359 -26.75 -22.36 14.98
CA LEU A 359 -26.36 -22.70 13.61
C LEU A 359 -25.52 -21.58 12.94
N ALA A 360 -25.73 -20.32 13.32
CA ALA A 360 -24.87 -19.21 12.87
C ALA A 360 -23.42 -19.35 13.41
N ILE A 361 -23.26 -19.80 14.66
CA ILE A 361 -21.95 -20.13 15.24
C ILE A 361 -21.29 -21.28 14.48
N VAL A 362 -22.04 -22.36 14.18
CA VAL A 362 -21.52 -23.48 13.37
C VAL A 362 -21.05 -22.97 12.01
N GLN A 363 -21.83 -22.15 11.34
CA GLN A 363 -21.46 -21.58 10.03
C GLN A 363 -20.21 -20.71 10.11
N ALA A 364 -20.05 -19.89 11.16
CA ALA A 364 -18.87 -19.08 11.36
C ALA A 364 -17.61 -19.96 11.57
N ILE A 365 -17.73 -21.02 12.36
CA ILE A 365 -16.65 -22.01 12.58
C ILE A 365 -16.28 -22.70 11.26
N VAL A 366 -17.28 -23.14 10.49
CA VAL A 366 -17.11 -23.80 9.20
C VAL A 366 -16.32 -22.91 8.23
N GLN A 367 -16.71 -21.63 8.11
CA GLN A 367 -16.03 -20.66 7.25
C GLN A 367 -14.58 -20.39 7.70
N ARG A 368 -14.35 -20.34 9.02
CA ARG A 368 -13.03 -20.07 9.57
C ARG A 368 -12.06 -21.25 9.40
N CYS A 369 -12.55 -22.47 9.59
CA CYS A 369 -11.70 -23.68 9.64
C CYS A 369 -11.70 -24.47 8.31
N GLY A 370 -12.32 -23.95 7.24
CA GLY A 370 -12.37 -24.66 5.95
C GLY A 370 -13.16 -26.00 6.00
N CYS A 371 -14.12 -26.09 6.93
CA CYS A 371 -15.04 -27.21 7.05
C CYS A 371 -16.14 -27.11 6.01
N VAL A 372 -16.95 -28.16 5.88
CA VAL A 372 -18.14 -28.20 5.02
C VAL A 372 -19.37 -28.54 5.85
N LEU A 373 -20.44 -27.78 5.69
CA LEU A 373 -21.72 -27.98 6.36
C LEU A 373 -22.80 -28.26 5.32
N HIS A 374 -23.55 -29.33 5.51
CA HIS A 374 -24.66 -29.69 4.61
C HIS A 374 -25.90 -30.02 5.44
N PHE A 375 -27.08 -29.62 4.93
CA PHE A 375 -28.40 -29.87 5.51
C PHE A 375 -29.22 -30.69 4.57
N ASP A 376 -29.78 -31.83 5.06
CA ASP A 376 -30.74 -32.65 4.37
C ASP A 376 -32.01 -32.71 5.23
N SER A 377 -33.04 -31.97 4.84
CA SER A 377 -34.30 -31.90 5.56
C SER A 377 -35.33 -32.83 4.95
N ARG A 378 -35.97 -33.63 5.79
CA ARG A 378 -37.04 -34.57 5.42
C ARG A 378 -38.26 -34.38 6.34
N PRO A 379 -39.41 -34.88 5.98
CA PRO A 379 -40.61 -34.78 6.82
C PRO A 379 -40.45 -35.49 8.20
N ASP A 380 -39.50 -36.42 8.29
CA ASP A 380 -39.18 -37.22 9.51
C ASP A 380 -37.98 -36.70 10.30
N GLY A 381 -37.49 -35.51 9.98
CA GLY A 381 -36.39 -34.85 10.72
C GLY A 381 -35.38 -34.14 9.84
N LEU A 382 -34.40 -33.55 10.48
CA LEU A 382 -33.27 -32.87 9.86
C LEU A 382 -32.00 -33.68 10.04
N ARG A 383 -31.25 -33.86 8.97
CA ARG A 383 -29.88 -34.40 8.98
C ARG A 383 -28.89 -33.27 8.71
N VAL A 384 -27.93 -33.09 9.61
CA VAL A 384 -26.86 -32.09 9.46
C VAL A 384 -25.53 -32.83 9.37
N GLU A 385 -24.80 -32.60 8.29
CA GLU A 385 -23.48 -33.17 8.06
C GLU A 385 -22.40 -32.08 8.21
N LEU A 386 -21.49 -32.27 9.14
CA LEU A 386 -20.33 -31.39 9.37
C LEU A 386 -19.07 -32.17 9.03
N THR A 387 -18.37 -31.75 7.96
CA THR A 387 -17.14 -32.42 7.53
C THR A 387 -15.94 -31.58 7.93
N MET A 388 -15.07 -32.13 8.76
CA MET A 388 -13.87 -31.50 9.30
C MET A 388 -12.61 -32.11 8.69
N PRO A 389 -11.54 -31.33 8.44
CA PRO A 389 -10.26 -31.87 7.98
C PRO A 389 -9.54 -32.63 9.10
N LEU A 390 -8.88 -33.73 8.71
CA LEU A 390 -7.98 -34.49 9.57
C LEU A 390 -6.56 -33.99 9.35
N GLN A 391 -5.75 -34.01 10.39
CA GLN A 391 -4.34 -33.69 10.26
C GLN A 391 -3.68 -34.73 9.35
N SER A 392 -2.95 -34.26 8.33
CA SER A 392 -2.15 -35.14 7.49
C SER A 392 -1.07 -35.78 8.33
N ALA A 393 -0.99 -37.13 8.26
CA ALA A 393 -0.01 -37.94 9.00
C ALA A 393 1.42 -37.64 8.51
#